data_18ae5288b4ba728431217fd049b2df56
#
_entry.id   18ae5288b4ba728431217fd049b2df56
#
_cell.length_a   1.000
_cell.length_b   1.000
_cell.length_c   1.000
_cell.angle_alpha   90.00
_cell.angle_beta   90.00
_cell.angle_gamma   90.00
#
_symmetry.space_group_name_H-M   'P 1'
#
loop_
_entity.id
_entity.type
_entity.pdbx_description
1 polymer ?
#
loop_
_entity_poly.entity_id
_entity_poly.type
_entity_poly.pdbx_seq_one_letter_code
_entity_poly.pdbx_strand_id
1 'polypeptide(L)'
;MKEFNTTGICYPYKHYMVNIDSRIEEIGRAVAKGEYITINRGRQYGKTTTLYHLAEKLQENYVVFSISFERMGEAEFGTEDALAYNFLDKMRKMLRVAKNANDYVRNSIKKVVEENSEKCLIKFSFLDDFFTDLCDNSDKPIVVIIDEVDSASNYESFIKLLRLLREKYLIREQIPTFQSVILA
;
A
#
# COMPACT_ATOMS: atom_id res chain seq x y z
N MET A 1 31.45 -11.92 -2.96
CA MET A 1 31.71 -11.32 -1.63
C MET A 1 30.55 -10.39 -1.32
N LYS A 2 30.02 -10.35 -0.08
CA LYS A 2 28.96 -9.39 0.29
C LYS A 2 29.56 -8.03 0.56
N GLU A 3 28.78 -6.96 0.30
CA GLU A 3 29.17 -5.58 0.49
C GLU A 3 28.29 -4.89 1.54
N PHE A 4 28.78 -3.80 2.14
CA PHE A 4 27.92 -2.93 2.95
C PHE A 4 27.08 -2.04 2.04
N ASN A 5 25.75 -2.07 2.24
CA ASN A 5 24.85 -1.19 1.49
C ASN A 5 24.87 0.22 2.09
N THR A 6 25.10 1.22 1.27
CA THR A 6 25.11 2.63 1.69
C THR A 6 23.85 3.37 1.30
N THR A 7 23.05 2.83 0.38
CA THR A 7 21.82 3.48 -0.13
C THR A 7 20.78 2.46 -0.58
N GLY A 8 19.50 2.73 -0.30
CA GLY A 8 18.38 1.96 -0.81
C GLY A 8 18.16 0.62 -0.11
N ILE A 9 17.56 -0.33 -0.83
CA ILE A 9 17.13 -1.62 -0.29
C ILE A 9 18.34 -2.56 -0.10
N CYS A 10 18.43 -3.20 1.07
CA CYS A 10 19.39 -4.27 1.32
C CYS A 10 18.88 -5.61 0.77
N TYR A 11 19.76 -6.32 0.07
CA TYR A 11 19.47 -7.65 -0.46
C TYR A 11 20.38 -8.69 0.23
N PRO A 12 19.85 -9.75 0.86
CA PRO A 12 20.62 -10.72 1.63
C PRO A 12 21.70 -11.44 0.84
N TYR A 13 21.50 -11.63 -0.46
CA TYR A 13 22.49 -12.28 -1.34
C TYR A 13 23.66 -11.36 -1.73
N LYS A 14 23.47 -10.04 -1.65
CA LYS A 14 24.46 -9.03 -2.09
C LYS A 14 25.08 -8.27 -0.92
N HIS A 15 24.30 -7.99 0.13
CA HIS A 15 24.70 -7.09 1.18
C HIS A 15 24.80 -7.79 2.55
N TYR A 16 25.64 -7.26 3.44
CA TYR A 16 25.56 -7.58 4.86
C TYR A 16 24.28 -6.97 5.42
N MET A 17 23.42 -7.80 5.99
CA MET A 17 22.11 -7.40 6.49
C MET A 17 21.82 -8.05 7.84
N VAL A 18 21.21 -7.30 8.74
CA VAL A 18 20.65 -7.87 9.98
C VAL A 18 19.51 -8.82 9.62
N ASN A 19 19.41 -9.94 10.33
CA ASN A 19 18.28 -10.85 10.14
C ASN A 19 16.98 -10.16 10.59
N ILE A 20 16.02 -10.09 9.67
CA ILE A 20 14.70 -9.48 9.89
C ILE A 20 13.56 -10.50 9.79
N ASP A 21 13.86 -11.80 9.67
CA ASP A 21 12.87 -12.85 9.41
C ASP A 21 11.82 -12.92 10.50
N SER A 22 12.23 -12.92 11.77
CA SER A 22 11.31 -12.96 12.92
C SER A 22 10.32 -11.80 12.91
N ARG A 23 10.76 -10.63 12.46
CA ARG A 23 9.92 -9.44 12.35
C ARG A 23 8.94 -9.56 11.18
N ILE A 24 9.40 -10.03 10.03
CA ILE A 24 8.54 -10.28 8.86
C ILE A 24 7.47 -11.30 9.23
N GLU A 25 7.81 -12.35 9.99
CA GLU A 25 6.86 -13.34 10.48
C GLU A 25 5.85 -12.74 11.46
N GLU A 26 6.28 -11.89 12.39
CA GLU A 26 5.40 -11.20 13.34
C GLU A 26 4.36 -10.33 12.60
N ILE A 27 4.81 -9.50 11.66
CA ILE A 27 3.93 -8.66 10.84
C ILE A 27 3.03 -9.54 9.97
N GLY A 28 3.56 -10.61 9.38
CA GLY A 28 2.79 -11.57 8.58
C GLY A 28 1.65 -12.23 9.38
N ARG A 29 1.88 -12.55 10.66
CA ARG A 29 0.82 -13.07 11.55
C ARG A 29 -0.28 -12.04 11.82
N ALA A 30 0.09 -10.77 11.99
CA ALA A 30 -0.89 -9.70 12.16
C ALA A 30 -1.70 -9.46 10.87
N VAL A 31 -1.06 -9.48 9.71
CA VAL A 31 -1.73 -9.44 8.40
C VAL A 31 -2.72 -10.60 8.24
N ALA A 32 -2.33 -11.82 8.60
CA ALA A 32 -3.19 -12.99 8.51
C ALA A 32 -4.45 -12.89 9.39
N LYS A 33 -4.37 -12.15 10.50
CA LYS A 33 -5.51 -11.83 11.38
C LYS A 33 -6.37 -10.67 10.87
N GLY A 34 -6.01 -10.05 9.75
CA GLY A 34 -6.71 -8.88 9.23
C GLY A 34 -6.45 -7.60 10.03
N GLU A 35 -5.35 -7.50 10.76
CA GLU A 35 -5.01 -6.32 11.55
C GLU A 35 -4.47 -5.19 10.64
N TYR A 36 -4.87 -3.95 10.91
CA TYR A 36 -4.23 -2.77 10.33
C TYR A 36 -3.07 -2.35 11.23
N ILE A 37 -1.91 -2.10 10.62
CA ILE A 37 -0.64 -2.04 11.33
C ILE A 37 0.05 -0.70 11.05
N THR A 38 0.65 -0.12 12.09
CA THR A 38 1.57 1.02 11.94
C THR A 38 2.98 0.59 12.33
N ILE A 39 3.94 0.79 11.42
CA ILE A 39 5.36 0.53 11.67
C ILE A 39 6.04 1.86 11.93
N ASN A 40 6.19 2.21 13.22
CA ASN A 40 6.91 3.42 13.61
C ASN A 40 8.39 3.10 13.83
N ARG A 41 9.26 3.62 12.96
CA ARG A 41 10.72 3.51 13.05
C ARG A 41 11.38 4.79 12.60
N GLY A 42 12.43 5.16 13.29
CA GLY A 42 13.29 6.28 12.89
C GLY A 42 13.86 6.11 11.49
N ARG A 43 14.23 7.21 10.86
CA ARG A 43 14.93 7.20 9.57
C ARG A 43 16.20 6.34 9.67
N GLN A 44 16.57 5.68 8.57
CA GLN A 44 17.78 4.83 8.46
C GLN A 44 17.79 3.51 9.26
N TYR A 45 16.69 3.13 9.93
CA TYR A 45 16.58 1.84 10.62
C TYR A 45 16.05 0.69 9.74
N GLY A 46 16.25 0.78 8.44
CA GLY A 46 15.91 -0.28 7.49
C GLY A 46 14.40 -0.48 7.27
N LYS A 47 13.56 0.56 7.48
CA LYS A 47 12.11 0.53 7.27
C LYS A 47 11.77 0.05 5.87
N THR A 48 12.24 0.75 4.84
CA THR A 48 11.98 0.42 3.42
C THR A 48 12.49 -0.97 3.04
N THR A 49 13.65 -1.39 3.57
CA THR A 49 14.17 -2.76 3.37
C THR A 49 13.22 -3.80 3.98
N THR A 50 12.74 -3.56 5.21
CA THR A 50 11.79 -4.46 5.88
C THR A 50 10.48 -4.54 5.09
N LEU A 51 9.93 -3.40 4.64
CA LEU A 51 8.70 -3.37 3.84
C LEU A 51 8.86 -4.09 2.51
N TYR A 52 9.99 -3.94 1.85
CA TYR A 52 10.29 -4.64 0.60
C TYR A 52 10.25 -6.17 0.79
N HIS A 53 11.00 -6.70 1.77
CA HIS A 53 11.03 -8.14 2.02
C HIS A 53 9.69 -8.67 2.55
N LEU A 54 8.97 -7.87 3.34
CA LEU A 54 7.61 -8.17 3.76
C LEU A 54 6.67 -8.28 2.55
N ALA A 55 6.71 -7.31 1.63
CA ALA A 55 5.87 -7.34 0.44
C ALA A 55 6.16 -8.58 -0.43
N GLU A 56 7.45 -8.95 -0.63
CA GLU A 56 7.82 -10.18 -1.34
C GLU A 56 7.25 -11.44 -0.67
N LYS A 57 7.32 -11.51 0.66
CA LYS A 57 6.78 -12.64 1.43
C LYS A 57 5.26 -12.72 1.37
N LEU A 58 4.58 -11.59 1.52
CA LEU A 58 3.12 -11.52 1.47
C LEU A 58 2.55 -11.87 0.10
N GLN A 59 3.29 -11.64 -1.00
CA GLN A 59 2.87 -12.02 -2.35
C GLN A 59 2.68 -13.54 -2.54
N GLU A 60 3.11 -14.38 -1.61
CA GLU A 60 2.80 -15.81 -1.68
C GLU A 60 1.28 -16.07 -1.56
N ASN A 61 0.58 -15.28 -0.73
CA ASN A 61 -0.81 -15.51 -0.38
C ASN A 61 -1.76 -14.33 -0.69
N TYR A 62 -1.25 -13.15 -0.97
CA TYR A 62 -2.02 -11.92 -1.10
C TYR A 62 -1.74 -11.20 -2.42
N VAL A 63 -2.66 -10.34 -2.83
CA VAL A 63 -2.38 -9.26 -3.77
C VAL A 63 -1.76 -8.11 -2.97
N VAL A 64 -0.53 -7.71 -3.26
CA VAL A 64 0.18 -6.70 -2.48
C VAL A 64 0.41 -5.44 -3.30
N PHE A 65 -0.09 -4.31 -2.81
CA PHE A 65 0.21 -2.99 -3.31
C PHE A 65 1.11 -2.27 -2.31
N SER A 66 2.41 -2.18 -2.62
CA SER A 66 3.39 -1.43 -1.81
C SER A 66 3.66 -0.10 -2.50
N ILE A 67 3.12 0.97 -1.94
CA ILE A 67 3.20 2.32 -2.48
C ILE A 67 3.99 3.23 -1.55
N SER A 68 4.67 4.26 -2.09
CA SER A 68 5.38 5.26 -1.32
C SER A 68 4.83 6.66 -1.64
N PHE A 69 4.72 7.47 -0.59
CA PHE A 69 4.33 8.88 -0.71
C PHE A 69 5.52 9.84 -0.78
N GLU A 70 6.77 9.34 -0.74
CA GLU A 70 8.00 10.13 -0.72
C GLU A 70 8.05 11.25 -1.78
N ARG A 71 7.50 10.99 -2.97
CA ARG A 71 7.56 11.93 -4.11
C ARG A 71 6.26 12.65 -4.39
N MET A 72 5.30 12.58 -3.47
CA MET A 72 4.06 13.34 -3.58
C MET A 72 4.24 14.69 -2.89
N GLY A 73 3.73 15.73 -3.53
CA GLY A 73 3.78 17.10 -3.06
C GLY A 73 2.39 17.71 -2.91
N GLU A 74 2.35 19.03 -2.82
CA GLU A 74 1.11 19.79 -2.60
C GLU A 74 0.07 19.57 -3.72
N ALA A 75 0.50 19.37 -4.96
CA ALA A 75 -0.43 19.15 -6.07
C ALA A 75 -1.20 17.82 -5.92
N GLU A 76 -0.55 16.77 -5.41
CA GLU A 76 -1.14 15.46 -5.25
C GLU A 76 -1.95 15.32 -3.97
N PHE A 77 -1.62 16.09 -2.92
CA PHE A 77 -2.33 16.09 -1.64
C PHE A 77 -3.32 17.25 -1.49
N GLY A 78 -3.25 18.27 -2.34
CA GLY A 78 -3.96 19.54 -2.16
C GLY A 78 -5.48 19.42 -2.07
N THR A 79 -6.06 18.42 -2.72
CA THR A 79 -7.49 18.09 -2.60
C THR A 79 -7.69 16.60 -2.40
N GLU A 80 -8.83 16.22 -1.84
CA GLU A 80 -9.22 14.82 -1.66
C GLU A 80 -9.30 14.08 -2.98
N ASP A 81 -9.86 14.73 -4.01
CA ASP A 81 -10.04 14.16 -5.35
C ASP A 81 -8.70 13.96 -6.07
N ALA A 82 -7.72 14.85 -5.86
CA ALA A 82 -6.37 14.68 -6.37
C ALA A 82 -5.65 13.52 -5.65
N LEU A 83 -5.79 13.44 -4.32
CA LEU A 83 -5.23 12.31 -3.58
C LEU A 83 -5.84 10.98 -4.03
N ALA A 84 -7.16 10.91 -4.23
CA ALA A 84 -7.85 9.71 -4.70
C ALA A 84 -7.28 9.23 -6.05
N TYR A 85 -7.13 10.14 -7.01
CA TYR A 85 -6.51 9.82 -8.30
C TYR A 85 -5.08 9.31 -8.14
N ASN A 86 -4.24 10.04 -7.40
CA ASN A 86 -2.83 9.69 -7.25
C ASN A 86 -2.64 8.39 -6.47
N PHE A 87 -3.49 8.10 -5.50
CA PHE A 87 -3.50 6.83 -4.79
C PHE A 87 -3.77 5.65 -5.74
N LEU A 88 -4.82 5.75 -6.56
CA LEU A 88 -5.14 4.71 -7.54
C LEU A 88 -4.08 4.63 -8.65
N ASP A 89 -3.48 5.74 -9.09
CA ASP A 89 -2.39 5.71 -10.07
C ASP A 89 -1.14 5.01 -9.52
N LYS A 90 -0.83 5.20 -8.22
CA LYS A 90 0.22 4.42 -7.57
C LYS A 90 -0.11 2.93 -7.52
N MET A 91 -1.35 2.55 -7.19
CA MET A 91 -1.78 1.15 -7.27
C MET A 91 -1.65 0.62 -8.70
N ARG A 92 -2.07 1.39 -9.72
CA ARG A 92 -1.91 1.02 -11.15
C ARG A 92 -0.45 0.75 -11.52
N LYS A 93 0.47 1.61 -11.07
CA LYS A 93 1.92 1.42 -11.30
C LYS A 93 2.44 0.12 -10.66
N MET A 94 1.90 -0.24 -9.50
CA MET A 94 2.27 -1.46 -8.78
C MET A 94 1.70 -2.74 -9.39
N LEU A 95 0.72 -2.68 -10.30
CA LEU A 95 0.21 -3.86 -11.03
C LEU A 95 1.30 -4.63 -11.78
N ARG A 96 2.43 -3.99 -12.10
CA ARG A 96 3.59 -4.64 -12.74
C ARG A 96 4.25 -5.69 -11.83
N VAL A 97 4.16 -5.50 -10.52
CA VAL A 97 4.80 -6.35 -9.51
C VAL A 97 3.80 -7.08 -8.61
N ALA A 98 2.53 -6.73 -8.65
CA ALA A 98 1.44 -7.39 -7.92
C ALA A 98 1.10 -8.72 -8.61
N LYS A 99 1.85 -9.79 -8.29
CA LYS A 99 1.83 -11.09 -8.98
C LYS A 99 0.45 -11.74 -9.00
N ASN A 100 -0.30 -11.62 -7.91
CA ASN A 100 -1.59 -12.30 -7.69
C ASN A 100 -2.83 -11.47 -8.09
N ALA A 101 -2.64 -10.25 -8.59
CA ALA A 101 -3.77 -9.45 -9.05
C ALA A 101 -4.40 -10.14 -10.28
N ASN A 102 -5.67 -10.53 -10.16
CA ASN A 102 -6.44 -11.13 -11.25
C ASN A 102 -6.81 -10.06 -12.31
N ASP A 103 -7.41 -10.49 -13.41
CA ASP A 103 -7.76 -9.60 -14.52
C ASP A 103 -8.78 -8.53 -14.11
N TYR A 104 -9.71 -8.87 -13.20
CA TYR A 104 -10.67 -7.90 -12.69
C TYR A 104 -9.99 -6.74 -11.99
N VAL A 105 -9.14 -7.04 -10.99
CA VAL A 105 -8.39 -6.03 -10.23
C VAL A 105 -7.51 -5.18 -11.17
N ARG A 106 -6.82 -5.83 -12.12
CA ARG A 106 -5.96 -5.12 -13.09
C ARG A 106 -6.75 -4.16 -13.97
N ASN A 107 -7.84 -4.66 -14.55
CA ASN A 107 -8.62 -3.88 -15.52
C ASN A 107 -9.40 -2.76 -14.84
N SER A 108 -9.99 -3.01 -13.65
CA SER A 108 -10.74 -2.00 -12.90
C SER A 108 -9.84 -0.81 -12.51
N ILE A 109 -8.64 -1.07 -11.95
CA ILE A 109 -7.72 0.01 -11.57
C ILE A 109 -7.23 0.77 -12.82
N LYS A 110 -6.84 0.08 -13.90
CA LYS A 110 -6.40 0.74 -15.13
C LYS A 110 -7.49 1.62 -15.71
N LYS A 111 -8.70 1.08 -15.87
CA LYS A 111 -9.85 1.78 -16.44
C LYS A 111 -10.13 3.08 -15.69
N VAL A 112 -10.27 3.03 -14.37
CA VAL A 112 -10.59 4.21 -13.56
C VAL A 112 -9.51 5.29 -13.67
N VAL A 113 -8.24 4.90 -13.65
CA VAL A 113 -7.14 5.88 -13.78
C VAL A 113 -7.06 6.45 -15.19
N GLU A 114 -7.22 5.64 -16.23
CA GLU A 114 -7.18 6.09 -17.64
C GLU A 114 -8.33 7.05 -17.97
N GLU A 115 -9.56 6.74 -17.53
CA GLU A 115 -10.74 7.59 -17.75
C GLU A 115 -10.63 8.96 -17.06
N ASN A 116 -9.81 9.08 -16.02
CA ASN A 116 -9.63 10.32 -15.26
C ASN A 116 -8.25 10.98 -15.46
N SER A 117 -7.46 10.48 -16.43
CA SER A 117 -6.08 10.92 -16.63
C SER A 117 -5.94 12.38 -17.10
N GLU A 118 -6.91 12.91 -17.84
CA GLU A 118 -6.87 14.31 -18.32
C GLU A 118 -6.97 15.33 -17.17
N LYS A 119 -7.82 15.06 -16.19
CA LYS A 119 -8.04 15.97 -15.04
C LYS A 119 -7.18 15.62 -13.83
N CYS A 120 -6.66 14.38 -13.77
CA CYS A 120 -5.95 13.83 -12.61
C CYS A 120 -6.76 13.94 -11.31
N LEU A 121 -8.09 13.79 -11.38
CA LEU A 121 -9.03 13.90 -10.26
C LEU A 121 -10.02 12.73 -10.30
N ILE A 122 -10.28 12.13 -9.16
CA ILE A 122 -11.33 11.14 -8.93
C ILE A 122 -12.09 11.59 -7.69
N LYS A 123 -13.44 11.59 -7.74
CA LYS A 123 -14.23 11.92 -6.55
C LYS A 123 -13.83 11.02 -5.38
N PHE A 124 -13.46 11.62 -4.28
CA PHE A 124 -12.98 10.87 -3.11
C PHE A 124 -14.02 9.86 -2.60
N SER A 125 -15.30 10.22 -2.64
CA SER A 125 -16.40 9.32 -2.25
C SER A 125 -16.46 8.03 -3.08
N PHE A 126 -15.93 8.04 -4.30
CA PHE A 126 -15.85 6.84 -5.15
C PHE A 126 -14.95 5.76 -4.57
N LEU A 127 -13.92 6.13 -3.79
CA LEU A 127 -12.96 5.15 -3.23
C LEU A 127 -13.62 4.11 -2.34
N ASP A 128 -14.68 4.48 -1.62
CA ASP A 128 -15.35 3.57 -0.69
C ASP A 128 -15.92 2.35 -1.41
N ASP A 129 -16.80 2.60 -2.38
CA ASP A 129 -17.40 1.54 -3.18
C ASP A 129 -16.36 0.80 -4.02
N PHE A 130 -15.39 1.54 -4.58
CA PHE A 130 -14.35 0.97 -5.42
C PHE A 130 -13.44 -0.01 -4.65
N PHE A 131 -13.05 0.31 -3.42
CA PHE A 131 -12.25 -0.61 -2.61
C PHE A 131 -13.03 -1.86 -2.21
N THR A 132 -14.32 -1.71 -1.92
CA THR A 132 -15.20 -2.86 -1.67
C THR A 132 -15.27 -3.76 -2.89
N ASP A 133 -15.56 -3.18 -4.05
CA ASP A 133 -15.69 -3.89 -5.31
C ASP A 133 -14.38 -4.62 -5.72
N LEU A 134 -13.22 -3.96 -5.55
CA LEU A 134 -11.93 -4.61 -5.79
C LEU A 134 -11.70 -5.82 -4.87
N CYS A 135 -12.05 -5.69 -3.59
CA CYS A 135 -11.81 -6.75 -2.62
C CYS A 135 -12.78 -7.92 -2.81
N ASP A 136 -14.03 -7.65 -3.17
CA ASP A 136 -15.06 -8.66 -3.41
C ASP A 136 -14.75 -9.50 -4.66
N ASN A 137 -14.15 -8.90 -5.68
CA ASN A 137 -13.84 -9.55 -6.96
C ASN A 137 -12.37 -9.98 -7.10
N SER A 138 -11.59 -9.91 -6.05
CA SER A 138 -10.21 -10.37 -6.04
C SER A 138 -10.11 -11.84 -5.63
N ASP A 139 -9.40 -12.68 -6.41
CA ASP A 139 -9.21 -14.10 -6.09
C ASP A 139 -8.38 -14.33 -4.81
N LYS A 140 -7.54 -13.38 -4.46
CA LYS A 140 -6.77 -13.38 -3.20
C LYS A 140 -6.99 -12.09 -2.44
N PRO A 141 -6.98 -12.13 -1.09
CA PRO A 141 -7.14 -10.92 -0.30
C PRO A 141 -6.09 -9.87 -0.63
N ILE A 142 -6.47 -8.61 -0.58
CA ILE A 142 -5.62 -7.47 -0.94
C ILE A 142 -4.96 -6.89 0.31
N VAL A 143 -3.65 -6.68 0.26
CA VAL A 143 -2.86 -5.96 1.28
C VAL A 143 -2.29 -4.68 0.69
N VAL A 144 -2.44 -3.57 1.40
CA VAL A 144 -1.88 -2.27 1.01
C VAL A 144 -0.80 -1.87 2.00
N ILE A 145 0.39 -1.56 1.49
CA ILE A 145 1.52 -1.03 2.26
C ILE A 145 1.73 0.41 1.79
N ILE A 146 1.74 1.36 2.72
CA ILE A 146 1.98 2.78 2.45
C ILE A 146 3.24 3.21 3.21
N ASP A 147 4.32 3.45 2.47
CA ASP A 147 5.58 3.96 3.03
C ASP A 147 5.65 5.49 2.95
N GLU A 148 6.44 6.09 3.83
CA GLU A 148 6.66 7.55 3.95
C GLU A 148 5.37 8.33 4.24
N VAL A 149 4.53 7.81 5.15
CA VAL A 149 3.30 8.49 5.59
C VAL A 149 3.58 9.81 6.30
N ASP A 150 4.77 9.99 6.86
CA ASP A 150 5.19 11.24 7.52
C ASP A 150 5.11 12.42 6.56
N SER A 151 5.42 12.23 5.27
CA SER A 151 5.35 13.28 4.25
C SER A 151 3.91 13.74 3.97
N ALA A 152 2.93 12.91 4.27
CA ALA A 152 1.51 13.15 4.04
C ALA A 152 0.76 13.65 5.29
N SER A 153 1.36 13.56 6.46
CA SER A 153 0.69 13.76 7.76
C SER A 153 0.08 15.14 7.97
N ASN A 154 0.58 16.16 7.27
CA ASN A 154 0.11 17.53 7.35
C ASN A 154 -1.07 17.86 6.41
N TYR A 155 -1.45 16.94 5.54
CA TYR A 155 -2.52 17.17 4.57
C TYR A 155 -3.85 16.59 5.06
N GLU A 156 -4.89 17.43 5.05
CA GLU A 156 -6.24 17.03 5.48
C GLU A 156 -6.81 15.90 4.59
N SER A 157 -6.51 15.94 3.30
CA SER A 157 -6.90 14.89 2.35
C SER A 157 -6.38 13.51 2.76
N PHE A 158 -5.13 13.44 3.23
CA PHE A 158 -4.55 12.20 3.73
C PHE A 158 -5.23 11.72 5.03
N ILE A 159 -5.54 12.63 5.95
CA ILE A 159 -6.29 12.30 7.17
C ILE A 159 -7.66 11.71 6.82
N LYS A 160 -8.32 12.23 5.78
CA LYS A 160 -9.59 11.67 5.30
C LYS A 160 -9.43 10.27 4.70
N LEU A 161 -8.35 10.02 3.95
CA LEU A 161 -8.03 8.67 3.48
C LEU A 161 -7.85 7.69 4.66
N LEU A 162 -7.13 8.09 5.71
CA LEU A 162 -6.97 7.26 6.90
C LEU A 162 -8.30 6.98 7.61
N ARG A 163 -9.20 7.96 7.66
CA ARG A 163 -10.55 7.79 8.22
C ARG A 163 -11.35 6.79 7.40
N LEU A 164 -11.35 6.91 6.06
CA LEU A 164 -12.00 5.95 5.17
C LEU A 164 -11.49 4.53 5.40
N LEU A 165 -10.18 4.34 5.43
CA LEU A 165 -9.56 3.03 5.68
C LEU A 165 -9.95 2.48 7.06
N ARG A 166 -10.00 3.34 8.09
CA ARG A 166 -10.44 2.96 9.43
C ARG A 166 -11.91 2.57 9.47
N GLU A 167 -12.80 3.32 8.83
CA GLU A 167 -14.23 3.01 8.74
C GLU A 167 -14.43 1.64 8.10
N LYS A 168 -13.77 1.37 6.99
CA LYS A 168 -13.79 0.06 6.34
C LYS A 168 -13.28 -1.06 7.26
N TYR A 169 -12.20 -0.81 7.98
CA TYR A 169 -11.69 -1.78 8.95
C TYR A 169 -12.72 -2.14 10.03
N LEU A 170 -13.48 -1.18 10.51
CA LEU A 170 -14.48 -1.40 11.57
C LEU A 170 -15.67 -2.27 11.11
N ILE A 171 -15.98 -2.24 9.82
CA ILE A 171 -17.11 -3.00 9.24
C ILE A 171 -16.65 -4.22 8.42
N ARG A 172 -15.38 -4.59 8.47
CA ARG A 172 -14.76 -5.64 7.64
C ARG A 172 -15.39 -7.02 7.76
N GLU A 173 -16.04 -7.31 8.86
CA GLU A 173 -16.78 -8.57 9.07
C GLU A 173 -18.09 -8.62 8.27
N GLN A 174 -18.57 -7.48 7.77
CA GLN A 174 -19.85 -7.35 7.06
C GLN A 174 -19.65 -6.98 5.59
N ILE A 175 -18.62 -6.20 5.29
CA ILE A 175 -18.36 -5.64 3.96
C ILE A 175 -16.92 -5.95 3.56
N PRO A 176 -16.68 -6.53 2.36
CA PRO A 176 -15.34 -6.79 1.85
C PRO A 176 -14.45 -5.56 1.86
N THR A 177 -13.25 -5.70 2.37
CA THR A 177 -12.24 -4.65 2.41
C THR A 177 -10.84 -5.25 2.34
N PHE A 178 -9.81 -4.40 2.38
CA PHE A 178 -8.43 -4.85 2.42
C PHE A 178 -8.18 -5.77 3.60
N GLN A 179 -7.49 -6.89 3.36
CA GLN A 179 -7.06 -7.83 4.40
C GLN A 179 -6.24 -7.12 5.47
N SER A 180 -5.34 -6.25 5.04
CA SER A 180 -4.53 -5.41 5.94
C SER A 180 -4.09 -4.14 5.25
N VAL A 181 -3.92 -3.08 6.04
CA VAL A 181 -3.25 -1.85 5.65
C VAL A 181 -2.07 -1.62 6.58
N ILE A 182 -0.88 -1.46 6.01
CA ILE A 182 0.37 -1.23 6.74
C ILE A 182 0.85 0.18 6.45
N LEU A 183 0.92 1.00 7.49
CA LEU A 183 1.42 2.38 7.43
C LEU A 183 2.85 2.44 7.99
N ALA A 184 3.77 3.13 7.29
CA ALA A 184 5.17 3.19 7.71
C ALA A 184 5.84 4.54 7.42
#